data_d32c755f45409d6a257b0b30a5724024
#
_entry.id   d32c755f45409d6a257b0b30a5724024
#
_cell.length_a   1.000
_cell.length_b   1.000
_cell.length_c   1.000
_cell.angle_alpha   90.00
_cell.angle_beta   90.00
_cell.angle_gamma   90.00
#
_symmetry.space_group_name_H-M   'P 1'
#
loop_
_entity.id
_entity.type
_entity.pdbx_description
1 polymer ?
#
loop_
_entity_poly.entity_id
_entity_poly.type
_entity_poly.pdbx_seq_one_letter_code
_entity_poly.pdbx_strand_id
1 'polypeptide(L)'
;MIGFSQARLAPITRLLFWAALVFALVMALSPRPPITVEVVDKWQHMAAFGTLAILACAGWPRADLLRIAERLSFLGAIIELVQSIPALHRDCDIMDWVADTAIIVGVIVVVAAVRPARPRSRL
;
A
#
# COMPACT_ATOMS: atom_id res chain seq x y z
N MET A 1 12.51 -15.70 20.69
CA MET A 1 13.59 -15.20 19.82
C MET A 1 13.13 -14.41 18.62
N ILE A 2 12.01 -14.74 18.02
CA ILE A 2 11.43 -14.00 16.87
C ILE A 2 11.02 -12.57 17.25
N GLY A 3 10.56 -12.34 18.48
CA GLY A 3 10.10 -11.01 18.93
C GLY A 3 11.18 -9.93 19.05
N PHE A 4 12.40 -10.28 19.38
CA PHE A 4 13.51 -9.31 19.51
C PHE A 4 14.02 -8.79 18.18
N SER A 5 14.02 -9.63 17.15
CA SER A 5 14.41 -9.23 15.79
C SER A 5 13.38 -8.27 15.17
N GLN A 6 12.10 -8.56 15.35
CA GLN A 6 11.03 -7.71 14.81
C GLN A 6 10.99 -6.32 15.46
N ALA A 7 11.25 -6.23 16.77
CA ALA A 7 11.28 -4.94 17.46
C ALA A 7 12.41 -4.04 16.97
N ARG A 8 13.55 -4.60 16.56
CA ARG A 8 14.67 -3.84 15.99
C ARG A 8 14.43 -3.40 14.56
N LEU A 9 13.70 -4.20 13.78
CA LEU A 9 13.46 -3.92 12.37
C LEU A 9 12.27 -2.96 12.15
N ALA A 10 11.34 -2.87 13.10
CA ALA A 10 10.15 -2.04 12.96
C ALA A 10 10.45 -0.55 12.66
N PRO A 11 11.41 0.13 13.32
CA PRO A 11 11.72 1.52 12.99
C PRO A 11 12.27 1.69 11.58
N ILE A 12 13.12 0.77 11.13
CA ILE A 12 13.70 0.79 9.78
C ILE A 12 12.58 0.55 8.74
N THR A 13 11.70 -0.40 9.01
CA THR A 13 10.58 -0.72 8.13
C THR A 13 9.58 0.43 8.03
N ARG A 14 9.33 1.14 9.13
CA ARG A 14 8.50 2.36 9.13
C ARG A 14 9.12 3.46 8.30
N LEU A 15 10.42 3.66 8.42
CA LEU A 15 11.14 4.64 7.59
C LEU A 15 11.03 4.29 6.10
N LEU A 16 11.21 3.02 5.76
CA LEU A 16 11.04 2.54 4.38
C LEU A 16 9.61 2.72 3.89
N PHE A 17 8.61 2.48 4.75
CA PHE A 17 7.21 2.73 4.41
C PHE A 17 6.98 4.20 4.01
N TRP A 18 7.43 5.13 4.84
CA TRP A 18 7.24 6.56 4.56
C TRP A 18 8.01 7.01 3.33
N ALA A 19 9.23 6.53 3.13
CA ALA A 19 10.01 6.81 1.93
C ALA A 19 9.31 6.27 0.66
N ALA A 20 8.82 5.03 0.72
CA ALA A 20 8.08 4.43 -0.39
C ALA A 20 6.76 5.17 -0.66
N LEU A 21 6.05 5.59 0.39
CA LEU A 21 4.82 6.37 0.25
C LEU A 21 5.06 7.71 -0.43
N VAL A 22 6.06 8.46 0.02
CA VAL A 22 6.41 9.75 -0.60
C VAL A 22 6.80 9.55 -2.06
N PHE A 23 7.63 8.57 -2.34
CA PHE A 23 8.03 8.25 -3.72
C PHE A 23 6.82 7.89 -4.59
N ALA A 24 5.93 7.03 -4.09
CA ALA A 24 4.74 6.62 -4.81
C ALA A 24 3.80 7.81 -5.08
N LEU A 25 3.60 8.69 -4.10
CA LEU A 25 2.78 9.90 -4.25
C LEU A 25 3.38 10.87 -5.27
N VAL A 26 4.69 11.11 -5.21
CA VAL A 26 5.37 11.96 -6.18
C VAL A 26 5.20 11.42 -7.60
N MET A 27 5.41 10.12 -7.79
CA MET A 27 5.27 9.49 -9.10
C MET A 27 3.82 9.46 -9.58
N ALA A 28 2.86 9.19 -8.69
CA ALA A 28 1.44 9.11 -9.03
C ALA A 28 0.82 10.47 -9.37
N LEU A 29 1.28 11.54 -8.71
CA LEU A 29 0.72 12.89 -8.86
C LEU A 29 1.54 13.79 -9.78
N SER A 30 2.68 13.32 -10.29
CA SER A 30 3.46 14.05 -11.28
C SER A 30 2.76 14.04 -12.64
N PRO A 31 2.76 15.16 -13.38
CA PRO A 31 2.21 15.19 -14.74
C PRO A 31 2.89 14.18 -15.65
N ARG A 32 2.10 13.48 -16.46
CA ARG A 32 2.63 12.48 -17.39
C ARG A 32 3.06 13.10 -18.72
N PRO A 33 4.16 12.61 -19.32
CA PRO A 33 4.42 12.87 -20.74
C PRO A 33 3.34 12.21 -21.61
N PRO A 34 3.06 12.76 -22.82
CA PRO A 34 1.94 12.31 -23.65
C PRO A 34 2.05 10.90 -24.21
N ILE A 35 3.19 10.24 -24.03
CA ILE A 35 3.41 8.86 -24.48
C ILE A 35 3.64 7.98 -23.27
N THR A 36 2.58 7.38 -22.73
CA THR A 36 2.64 6.38 -21.65
C THR A 36 1.78 5.18 -22.02
N VAL A 37 2.28 4.00 -21.69
CA VAL A 37 1.56 2.73 -21.89
C VAL A 37 0.73 2.44 -20.64
N GLU A 38 -0.58 2.42 -20.76
CA GLU A 38 -1.53 2.22 -19.65
C GLU A 38 -1.25 0.93 -18.85
N VAL A 39 -0.85 -0.14 -19.53
CA VAL A 39 -0.56 -1.43 -18.89
C VAL A 39 0.61 -1.32 -17.92
N VAL A 40 1.66 -0.58 -18.26
CA VAL A 40 2.84 -0.38 -17.40
C VAL A 40 2.46 0.41 -16.15
N ASP A 41 1.58 1.39 -16.30
CA ASP A 41 1.09 2.20 -15.19
C ASP A 41 0.35 1.37 -14.14
N LYS A 42 -0.56 0.52 -14.59
CA LYS A 42 -1.32 -0.38 -13.71
C LYS A 42 -0.42 -1.27 -12.88
N TRP A 43 0.59 -1.88 -13.50
CA TRP A 43 1.56 -2.71 -12.80
C TRP A 43 2.40 -1.92 -11.79
N GLN A 44 2.77 -0.70 -12.12
CA GLN A 44 3.48 0.19 -11.20
C GLN A 44 2.64 0.53 -9.97
N HIS A 45 1.36 0.85 -10.13
CA HIS A 45 0.42 1.09 -9.03
C HIS A 45 0.27 -0.14 -8.15
N MET A 46 0.06 -1.31 -8.73
CA MET A 46 -0.06 -2.56 -7.99
C MET A 46 1.22 -2.88 -7.21
N ALA A 47 2.38 -2.71 -7.82
CA ALA A 47 3.67 -2.92 -7.16
C ALA A 47 3.87 -1.95 -6.00
N ALA A 48 3.52 -0.68 -6.17
CA ALA A 48 3.60 0.33 -5.11
C ALA A 48 2.69 -0.01 -3.93
N PHE A 49 1.42 -0.31 -4.17
CA PHE A 49 0.47 -0.64 -3.10
C PHE A 49 0.78 -1.98 -2.44
N GLY A 50 1.23 -2.98 -3.20
CA GLY A 50 1.70 -4.23 -2.62
C GLY A 50 2.90 -4.02 -1.69
N THR A 51 3.86 -3.22 -2.10
CA THR A 51 5.03 -2.85 -1.28
C THR A 51 4.61 -2.10 -0.02
N LEU A 52 3.73 -1.11 -0.14
CA LEU A 52 3.21 -0.36 1.00
C LEU A 52 2.47 -1.26 1.99
N ALA A 53 1.68 -2.20 1.50
CA ALA A 53 0.97 -3.15 2.36
C ALA A 53 1.95 -4.05 3.14
N ILE A 54 2.96 -4.58 2.49
CA ILE A 54 4.01 -5.40 3.13
C ILE A 54 4.75 -4.58 4.19
N LEU A 55 5.21 -3.38 3.84
CA LEU A 55 5.94 -2.51 4.75
C LEU A 55 5.07 -2.05 5.92
N ALA A 56 3.79 -1.78 5.70
CA ALA A 56 2.86 -1.42 6.77
C ALA A 56 2.67 -2.57 7.76
N CYS A 57 2.46 -3.79 7.26
CA CYS A 57 2.33 -4.97 8.12
C CYS A 57 3.59 -5.23 8.93
N ALA A 58 4.76 -5.07 8.34
CA ALA A 58 6.04 -5.28 9.01
C ALA A 58 6.41 -4.14 9.97
N GLY A 59 6.09 -2.90 9.62
CA GLY A 59 6.39 -1.72 10.41
C GLY A 59 5.48 -1.52 11.63
N TRP A 60 4.25 -1.98 11.52
CA TRP A 60 3.25 -1.90 12.59
C TRP A 60 2.65 -3.28 12.88
N PRO A 61 3.44 -4.19 13.47
CA PRO A 61 3.01 -5.59 13.64
C PRO A 61 1.82 -5.77 14.58
N ARG A 62 1.51 -4.77 15.40
CA ARG A 62 0.35 -4.78 16.32
C ARG A 62 -0.88 -4.12 15.74
N ALA A 63 -0.78 -3.46 14.58
CA ALA A 63 -1.91 -2.82 13.95
C ALA A 63 -2.91 -3.87 13.44
N ASP A 64 -4.17 -3.49 13.44
CA ASP A 64 -5.23 -4.31 12.85
C ASP A 64 -5.04 -4.37 11.33
N LEU A 65 -4.95 -5.58 10.79
CA LEU A 65 -4.74 -5.81 9.37
C LEU A 65 -5.87 -5.22 8.52
N LEU A 66 -7.11 -5.31 8.99
CA LEU A 66 -8.25 -4.71 8.28
C LEU A 66 -8.11 -3.19 8.17
N ARG A 67 -7.65 -2.53 9.23
CA ARG A 67 -7.41 -1.08 9.20
C ARG A 67 -6.30 -0.70 8.24
N ILE A 68 -5.23 -1.48 8.17
CA ILE A 68 -4.17 -1.27 7.17
C ILE A 68 -4.77 -1.35 5.76
N ALA A 69 -5.54 -2.38 5.48
CA ALA A 69 -6.20 -2.55 4.19
C ALA A 69 -7.14 -1.38 3.85
N GLU A 70 -7.98 -0.99 4.78
CA GLU A 70 -8.92 0.13 4.60
C GLU A 70 -8.21 1.44 4.32
N ARG A 71 -7.17 1.76 5.07
CA ARG A 71 -6.41 3.01 4.92
C ARG A 71 -5.66 3.07 3.60
N LEU A 72 -5.04 1.97 3.19
CA LEU A 72 -4.33 1.91 1.92
C LEU A 72 -5.30 1.95 0.73
N SER A 73 -6.43 1.26 0.80
CA SER A 73 -7.46 1.33 -0.23
C SER A 73 -8.07 2.73 -0.33
N PHE A 74 -8.31 3.38 0.79
CA PHE A 74 -8.78 4.77 0.83
C PHE A 74 -7.75 5.73 0.21
N LEU A 75 -6.48 5.55 0.50
CA LEU A 75 -5.41 6.31 -0.13
C LEU A 75 -5.42 6.12 -1.65
N GLY A 76 -5.60 4.89 -2.11
CA GLY A 76 -5.74 4.59 -3.54
C GLY A 76 -6.92 5.33 -4.19
N ALA A 77 -8.06 5.36 -3.51
CA ALA A 77 -9.24 6.10 -3.97
C ALA A 77 -8.97 7.61 -4.07
N ILE A 78 -8.27 8.19 -3.09
CA ILE A 78 -7.89 9.60 -3.12
C ILE A 78 -6.92 9.88 -4.29
N ILE A 79 -5.95 9.02 -4.52
CA ILE A 79 -5.01 9.16 -5.64
C ILE A 79 -5.77 9.16 -6.96
N GLU A 80 -6.70 8.23 -7.17
CA GLU A 80 -7.53 8.20 -8.37
C GLU A 80 -8.34 9.48 -8.55
N LEU A 81 -8.92 9.98 -7.48
CA LEU A 81 -9.68 11.23 -7.50
C LEU A 81 -8.80 12.42 -7.89
N VAL A 82 -7.60 12.52 -7.33
CA VAL A 82 -6.64 13.59 -7.68
C VAL A 82 -6.15 13.43 -9.11
N GLN A 83 -5.92 12.21 -9.57
CA GLN A 83 -5.51 11.93 -10.96
C GLN A 83 -6.60 12.28 -11.98
N SER A 84 -7.85 12.44 -11.56
CA SER A 84 -8.92 12.94 -12.43
C SER A 84 -8.78 14.43 -12.80
N ILE A 85 -7.87 15.17 -12.16
CA ILE A 85 -7.62 16.57 -12.46
C ILE A 85 -6.94 16.70 -13.83
N PRO A 86 -7.54 17.43 -14.80
CA PRO A 86 -7.02 17.47 -16.18
C PRO A 86 -5.57 17.99 -16.28
N ALA A 87 -5.16 18.88 -15.38
CA ALA A 87 -3.81 19.47 -15.38
C ALA A 87 -2.70 18.43 -15.15
N LEU A 88 -3.03 17.27 -14.57
CA LEU A 88 -2.06 16.18 -14.33
C LEU A 88 -1.86 15.30 -15.55
N HIS A 89 -2.68 15.42 -16.59
CA HIS A 89 -2.66 14.55 -17.78
C HIS A 89 -2.61 13.06 -17.43
N ARG A 90 -3.42 12.67 -16.42
CA ARG A 90 -3.55 11.31 -15.94
C ARG A 90 -4.95 10.78 -16.27
N ASP A 91 -5.02 9.50 -16.59
CA ASP A 91 -6.29 8.82 -16.77
C ASP A 91 -6.76 8.28 -15.42
N CYS A 92 -7.94 8.72 -14.98
CA CYS A 92 -8.61 8.17 -13.81
C CYS A 92 -9.37 6.91 -14.25
N ASP A 93 -8.93 5.75 -13.76
CA ASP A 93 -9.58 4.48 -14.03
C ASP A 93 -9.91 3.78 -12.71
N ILE A 94 -11.20 3.61 -12.45
CA ILE A 94 -11.68 2.92 -11.25
C ILE A 94 -11.14 1.49 -11.15
N MET A 95 -10.83 0.85 -12.28
CA MET A 95 -10.24 -0.49 -12.30
C MET A 95 -8.82 -0.50 -11.74
N ASP A 96 -8.10 0.61 -11.81
CA ASP A 96 -6.79 0.74 -11.16
C ASP A 96 -6.92 0.70 -9.64
N TRP A 97 -7.92 1.40 -9.10
CA TRP A 97 -8.24 1.31 -7.67
C TRP A 97 -8.68 -0.10 -7.26
N VAL A 98 -9.47 -0.78 -8.07
CA VAL A 98 -9.90 -2.17 -7.81
C VAL A 98 -8.67 -3.10 -7.79
N ALA A 99 -7.76 -2.95 -8.74
CA ALA A 99 -6.53 -3.74 -8.81
C ALA A 99 -5.62 -3.47 -7.59
N ASP A 100 -5.45 -2.22 -7.21
CA ASP A 100 -4.68 -1.83 -6.03
C ASP A 100 -5.28 -2.43 -4.75
N THR A 101 -6.59 -2.35 -4.60
CA THR A 101 -7.30 -2.94 -3.47
C THR A 101 -7.17 -4.46 -3.46
N ALA A 102 -7.23 -5.11 -4.61
CA ALA A 102 -7.06 -6.56 -4.73
C ALA A 102 -5.67 -7.00 -4.27
N ILE A 103 -4.60 -6.29 -4.66
CA ILE A 103 -3.25 -6.63 -4.20
C ILE A 103 -3.05 -6.37 -2.71
N ILE A 104 -3.62 -5.30 -2.19
CA ILE A 104 -3.61 -4.99 -0.75
C ILE A 104 -4.28 -6.14 0.02
N VAL A 105 -5.47 -6.54 -0.37
CA VAL A 105 -6.20 -7.65 0.25
C VAL A 105 -5.41 -8.96 0.16
N GLY A 106 -4.79 -9.24 -0.99
CA GLY A 106 -3.93 -10.41 -1.16
C GLY A 106 -2.77 -10.45 -0.17
N VAL A 107 -2.08 -9.33 0.02
CA VAL A 107 -1.01 -9.19 1.02
C VAL A 107 -1.55 -9.42 2.43
N ILE A 108 -2.66 -8.80 2.77
CA ILE A 108 -3.29 -8.93 4.10
C ILE A 108 -3.68 -10.38 4.39
N VAL A 109 -4.25 -11.09 3.43
CA VAL A 109 -4.61 -12.51 3.57
C VAL A 109 -3.37 -13.36 3.82
N VAL A 110 -2.30 -13.17 3.06
CA VAL A 110 -1.04 -13.91 3.26
C VAL A 110 -0.46 -13.61 4.63
N VAL A 111 -0.40 -12.35 5.04
CA VAL A 111 0.11 -11.96 6.35
C VAL A 111 -0.73 -12.56 7.48
N ALA A 112 -2.06 -12.54 7.35
CA ALA A 112 -2.96 -13.16 8.32
C ALA A 112 -2.74 -14.67 8.44
N ALA A 113 -2.45 -15.34 7.31
CA ALA A 113 -2.21 -16.78 7.28
C ALA A 113 -0.88 -17.18 7.93
N VAL A 114 0.16 -16.35 7.83
CA VAL A 114 1.50 -16.65 8.38
C VAL A 114 1.74 -16.11 9.79
N ARG A 115 0.91 -15.16 10.26
CA ARG A 115 1.01 -14.65 11.63
C ARG A 115 0.43 -15.64 12.63
N PRO A 116 1.13 -15.88 13.76
CA PRO A 116 0.56 -16.67 14.83
C PRO A 116 -0.69 -15.98 15.40
N ALA A 117 -1.71 -16.78 15.74
CA ALA A 117 -2.93 -16.28 16.37
C ALA A 117 -2.56 -15.52 17.67
N ARG A 118 -3.07 -14.29 17.82
CA ARG A 118 -2.95 -13.56 19.09
C ARG A 118 -3.75 -14.30 20.15
N PRO A 119 -3.18 -14.52 21.35
CA PRO A 119 -3.99 -15.00 22.45
C PRO A 119 -5.13 -13.99 22.69
N ARG A 120 -6.36 -14.47 22.64
CA ARG A 120 -7.51 -13.67 23.07
C ARG A 120 -7.26 -13.30 24.51
N SER A 121 -7.03 -12.02 24.79
CA SER A 121 -7.08 -11.54 26.17
C SER A 121 -8.49 -11.86 26.69
N ARG A 122 -8.57 -12.80 27.59
CA ARG A 122 -9.79 -13.00 28.38
C ARG A 122 -9.90 -11.78 29.29
N LEU A 123 -10.79 -10.89 28.95
CA LEU A 123 -11.29 -9.91 29.90
C LEU A 123 -12.19 -10.61 30.91
#